data_2a76a4a53cad8920e22cdeb547d74284
#
_entry.id   2a76a4a53cad8920e22cdeb547d74284
#
_cell.length_a   1.000
_cell.length_b   1.000
_cell.length_c   1.000
_cell.angle_alpha   90.00
_cell.angle_beta   90.00
_cell.angle_gamma   90.00
#
_symmetry.space_group_name_H-M   'P 1'
#
loop_
_entity.id
_entity.type
_entity.pdbx_description
1 polymer ?
#
loop_
_entity_poly.entity_id
_entity_poly.type
_entity_poly.pdbx_seq_one_letter_code
_entity_poly.pdbx_strand_id
1 'polypeptide(L)' 'MIDKLPQKTWQGKVPAMCEMSGEEITDRFIDGCNRAGQWCIMSPTGHMQYGRGLGVGKGQEYTKVHGKWVKTRG' A
#
# COMPACT_ATOMS: atom_id res chain seq x y z
N MET A 1 -14.28 0.02 19.55
CA MET A 1 -13.12 0.83 19.18
C MET A 1 -12.10 -0.01 18.46
N ILE A 2 -11.62 0.52 17.39
CA ILE A 2 -10.65 -0.19 16.58
C ILE A 2 -9.31 -0.39 17.28
N ASP A 3 -8.99 0.47 18.22
CA ASP A 3 -7.73 0.36 18.95
C ASP A 3 -7.68 -0.82 19.91
N LYS A 4 -8.78 -1.50 20.10
CA LYS A 4 -8.79 -2.75 20.87
C LYS A 4 -8.32 -3.93 20.04
N LEU A 5 -8.34 -3.82 18.73
CA LEU A 5 -7.88 -4.86 17.82
C LEU A 5 -6.46 -4.53 17.37
N PRO A 6 -5.58 -5.53 17.31
CA PRO A 6 -4.25 -5.28 16.77
C PRO A 6 -4.37 -4.82 15.32
N GLN A 7 -3.68 -3.74 14.99
CA GLN A 7 -3.61 -3.24 13.64
C GLN A 7 -2.39 -3.82 12.94
N LYS A 8 -2.58 -4.25 11.72
CA LYS A 8 -1.47 -4.73 10.92
C LYS A 8 -0.61 -3.54 10.52
N THR A 9 0.69 -3.66 10.76
CA THR A 9 1.66 -2.66 10.36
C THR A 9 2.61 -3.26 9.35
N TRP A 10 3.15 -2.38 8.49
CA TRP A 10 4.15 -2.80 7.52
C TRP A 10 5.50 -2.94 8.19
N GLN A 11 6.16 -4.05 7.98
CA GLN A 11 7.50 -4.31 8.48
C GLN A 11 8.46 -4.20 7.30
N GLY A 12 9.53 -3.47 7.49
CA GLY A 12 10.52 -3.29 6.45
C GLY A 12 10.42 -1.94 5.78
N LYS A 13 11.24 -1.75 4.78
CA LYS A 13 11.35 -0.46 4.10
C LYS A 13 10.23 -0.26 3.10
N VAL A 14 9.83 1.01 2.95
CA VAL A 14 8.94 1.44 1.88
C VAL A 14 9.78 2.22 0.89
N PRO A 15 9.74 1.89 -0.40
CA PRO A 15 10.50 2.64 -1.39
C PRO A 15 10.02 4.09 -1.46
N ALA A 16 10.91 4.98 -1.84
CA ALA A 16 10.57 6.39 -1.95
C ALA A 16 9.62 6.67 -3.11
N MET A 17 9.66 5.83 -4.13
CA MET A 17 8.89 6.02 -5.36
C MET A 17 8.03 4.80 -5.65
N CYS A 18 6.88 5.06 -6.25
CA CYS A 18 6.01 4.00 -6.76
C CYS A 18 6.77 3.15 -7.76
N GLU A 19 6.73 1.83 -7.58
CA GLU A 19 7.48 0.92 -8.45
C GLU A 19 6.91 0.84 -9.86
N MET A 20 5.67 1.30 -10.06
CA MET A 20 5.04 1.28 -11.38
C MET A 20 5.08 2.63 -12.06
N SER A 21 4.73 3.70 -11.35
CA SER A 21 4.60 5.03 -11.98
C SER A 21 5.80 5.93 -11.75
N GLY A 22 6.64 5.63 -10.77
CA GLY A 22 7.73 6.50 -10.38
C GLY A 22 7.31 7.70 -9.56
N GLU A 23 6.04 7.81 -9.20
CA GLU A 23 5.55 8.89 -8.37
C GLU A 23 6.07 8.72 -6.94
N GLU A 24 6.34 9.84 -6.28
CA GLU A 24 6.81 9.82 -4.90
C GLU A 24 5.75 9.26 -3.95
N ILE A 25 6.16 8.38 -3.05
CA ILE A 25 5.31 7.85 -1.99
C ILE A 25 5.52 8.72 -0.75
N THR A 26 4.45 9.34 -0.25
CA THR A 26 4.53 10.24 0.88
C THR A 26 3.91 9.63 2.15
N ASP A 27 2.58 9.61 2.23
CA ASP A 27 1.88 9.20 3.44
C ASP A 27 1.00 7.97 3.25
N ARG A 28 0.97 7.42 2.05
CA ARG A 28 0.13 6.27 1.73
C ARG A 28 0.75 5.44 0.61
N PHE A 29 0.66 4.13 0.73
CA PHE A 29 1.06 3.26 -0.36
C PHE A 29 0.15 2.04 -0.42
N ILE A 30 0.17 1.36 -1.52
CA ILE A 30 -0.53 0.10 -1.70
C ILE A 30 0.49 -1.00 -2.00
N ASP A 31 0.45 -2.05 -1.19
CA ASP A 31 1.16 -3.29 -1.46
C ASP A 31 0.20 -4.15 -2.26
N GLY A 32 0.40 -4.24 -3.55
CA GLY A 32 -0.60 -4.86 -4.40
C GLY A 32 -0.05 -5.53 -5.64
N CYS A 33 -0.93 -6.31 -6.23
CA CYS A 33 -0.65 -7.01 -7.48
C CYS A 33 -0.99 -6.08 -8.64
N ASN A 34 -0.06 -5.91 -9.56
CA ASN A 34 -0.34 -5.14 -10.76
C ASN A 34 -1.06 -6.01 -11.79
N ARG A 35 -1.46 -5.42 -12.91
CA ARG A 35 -2.21 -6.13 -13.94
C ARG A 35 -1.41 -7.23 -14.63
N ALA A 36 -0.09 -7.18 -14.51
CA ALA A 36 0.78 -8.22 -15.04
C ALA A 36 0.96 -9.38 -14.06
N GLY A 37 0.35 -9.31 -12.88
CA GLY A 37 0.43 -10.37 -11.88
C GLY A 37 1.61 -10.27 -10.94
N GLN A 38 2.32 -9.16 -10.93
CA GLN A 38 3.47 -8.95 -10.04
C GLN A 38 3.07 -8.12 -8.83
N TRP A 39 3.56 -8.51 -7.66
CA TRP A 39 3.36 -7.73 -6.44
C TRP A 39 4.40 -6.61 -6.37
N CYS A 40 3.93 -5.41 -6.07
CA CYS A 40 4.80 -4.26 -5.99
C CYS A 40 4.21 -3.21 -5.05
N ILE A 41 5.05 -2.24 -4.67
CA ILE A 41 4.64 -1.13 -3.82
C ILE A 41 4.30 0.05 -4.73
N MET A 42 3.09 0.54 -4.61
CA MET A 42 2.58 1.57 -5.51
C MET A 42 2.06 2.77 -4.72
N SER A 43 2.16 3.95 -5.31
CA SER A 43 1.43 5.12 -4.83
C SER A 43 -0.06 4.92 -5.08
N PRO A 44 -0.94 5.68 -4.41
CA PRO A 44 -2.38 5.58 -4.70
C PRO A 44 -2.70 5.81 -6.17
N THR A 45 -2.09 6.79 -6.81
CA THR A 45 -2.31 7.06 -8.23
C THR A 45 -1.78 5.92 -9.10
N GLY A 46 -0.59 5.40 -8.78
CA GLY A 46 -0.04 4.28 -9.52
C GLY A 46 -0.90 3.03 -9.38
N HIS A 47 -1.45 2.81 -8.19
CA HIS A 47 -2.36 1.69 -7.98
C HIS A 47 -3.65 1.82 -8.80
N MET A 48 -4.18 3.03 -8.92
CA MET A 48 -5.35 3.24 -9.77
C MET A 48 -5.09 2.89 -11.23
N GLN A 49 -3.88 3.19 -11.71
CA GLN A 49 -3.53 2.95 -13.11
C GLN A 49 -3.10 1.53 -13.38
N TYR A 50 -2.35 0.92 -12.47
CA TYR A 50 -1.67 -0.35 -12.75
C TYR A 50 -2.10 -1.49 -11.83
N GLY A 51 -2.85 -1.22 -10.78
CA GLY A 51 -3.27 -2.22 -9.81
C GLY A 51 -4.57 -2.91 -10.19
N ARG A 52 -4.97 -3.84 -9.34
CA ARG A 52 -6.20 -4.63 -9.52
C ARG A 52 -7.25 -4.33 -8.46
N GLY A 53 -7.14 -3.19 -7.77
CA GLY A 53 -8.05 -2.86 -6.69
C GLY A 53 -7.52 -3.31 -5.35
N LEU A 54 -8.39 -3.35 -4.36
CA LEU A 54 -8.03 -3.71 -2.98
C LEU A 54 -8.70 -5.01 -2.58
N GLY A 55 -8.13 -5.68 -1.60
CA GLY A 55 -8.66 -6.92 -1.07
C GLY A 55 -7.65 -8.06 -1.16
N VAL A 56 -8.07 -9.22 -0.69
CA VAL A 56 -7.25 -10.41 -0.68
C VAL A 56 -6.85 -10.79 -2.10
N GLY A 57 -5.56 -10.96 -2.33
CA GLY A 57 -5.03 -11.30 -3.65
C GLY A 57 -4.96 -10.13 -4.61
N LYS A 58 -5.33 -8.93 -4.18
CA LYS A 58 -5.34 -7.74 -5.04
C LYS A 58 -4.44 -6.64 -4.52
N GLY A 59 -4.65 -6.22 -3.28
CA GLY A 59 -3.82 -5.16 -2.70
C GLY A 59 -4.32 -4.72 -1.34
N GLN A 60 -3.41 -4.12 -0.59
CA GLN A 60 -3.67 -3.62 0.75
C GLN A 60 -3.09 -2.23 0.87
N GLU A 61 -3.88 -1.31 1.40
CA GLU A 61 -3.44 0.06 1.59
C GLU A 61 -2.87 0.25 2.98
N TYR A 62 -1.75 0.96 3.05
CA TYR A 62 -1.12 1.36 4.31
C TYR A 62 -1.02 2.88 4.35
N THR A 63 -1.33 3.45 5.51
CA THR A 63 -1.24 4.89 5.74
C THR A 63 -0.25 5.15 6.86
N LYS A 64 0.54 6.20 6.72
CA LYS A 64 1.53 6.58 7.74
C LYS A 64 0.82 7.28 8.89
N VAL A 65 0.94 6.69 10.06
CA VAL A 65 0.33 7.21 11.29
C VAL A 65 1.40 7.22 12.37
N HIS A 66 1.75 8.40 12.84
CA HIS A 66 2.79 8.57 13.88
C HIS A 66 4.08 7.83 13.53
N GLY A 67 4.52 7.96 12.28
CA GLY A 67 5.75 7.35 11.82
C GLY A 67 5.67 5.87 11.50
N LYS A 68 4.51 5.26 11.63
CA LYS A 68 4.31 3.85 11.32
C LYS A 68 3.33 3.69 10.17
N TRP A 69 3.56 2.68 9.36
CA TRP A 69 2.66 2.34 8.26
C TRP A 69 1.62 1.35 8.75
N VAL A 70 0.38 1.79 8.83
CA VAL A 70 -0.73 1.01 9.36
C VAL A 70 -1.67 0.62 8.24
N LYS A 71 -2.06 -0.64 8.18
CA LYS A 71 -3.02 -1.09 7.17
C LYS A 71 -4.35 -0.40 7.39
N THR A 72 -4.86 0.27 6.36
CA THR A 72 -6.11 1.03 6.43
C THR A 72 -7.21 0.48 5.54
N ARG A 73 -6.88 -0.26 4.49
CA ARG A 73 -7.88 -0.89 3.62
C ARG A 73 -7.32 -2.15 2.96
N GLY A 74 -8.23 -2.98 2.51
CA GLY A 74 -7.87 -4.23 1.87
C GLY A 74 -7.67 -5.33 2.89
#